data_13359e360e8a7be6b7a8566bc3638ffc
#
_entry.id   13359e360e8a7be6b7a8566bc3638ffc
#
_cell.length_a   1.000
_cell.length_b   1.000
_cell.length_c   1.000
_cell.angle_alpha   90.00
_cell.angle_beta   90.00
_cell.angle_gamma   90.00
#
_symmetry.space_group_name_H-M   'P 1'
#
loop_
_entity.id
_entity.type
_entity.pdbx_description
1 polymer ?
#
loop_
_entity_poly.entity_id
_entity_poly.type
_entity_poly.pdbx_seq_one_letter_code
_entity_poly.pdbx_strand_id
1 'polypeptide(L)'
;MAGSPWNPAQYERFRDERSQPFFDLLKLVEPCPGGRVIDLGCGTGELTRALHAATEAAETLGIDNSETMLAKSTALAVDGLRFRAGDIANIDDNGQFDMVFSNAALQWVADHETLFSKLAAMVKPGGQLAIQVPANHDHISHLAAHAVAREEPFRTALNGYAREVPVREPEWYAEEFDRLGFVEQSVRLQVYVHHLGSRDDVVEWVKGTLLTDYQKRMPAALYERFLARYREALLPQLSEDRPYFYPFKRILMWARR
;
A
#
# COMPACT_ATOMS: atom_id res chain seq x y z
N MET A 1 -7.35 -18.55 -18.64
CA MET A 1 -6.44 -17.52 -18.10
C MET A 1 -7.31 -16.32 -17.73
N ALA A 2 -7.65 -16.17 -16.45
CA ALA A 2 -8.42 -15.04 -15.95
C ALA A 2 -7.47 -13.84 -15.92
N GLY A 3 -7.75 -12.80 -16.72
CA GLY A 3 -7.00 -11.55 -16.71
C GLY A 3 -6.98 -10.94 -15.32
N SER A 4 -5.88 -10.30 -14.94
CA SER A 4 -5.74 -9.61 -13.66
C SER A 4 -6.90 -8.61 -13.49
N PRO A 5 -7.66 -8.65 -12.39
CA PRO A 5 -8.78 -7.71 -12.15
C PRO A 5 -8.29 -6.27 -11.87
N TRP A 6 -6.99 -6.05 -11.86
CA TRP A 6 -6.37 -4.76 -11.67
C TRP A 6 -6.38 -3.97 -12.99
N ASN A 7 -7.02 -2.77 -12.97
CA ASN A 7 -7.15 -1.90 -14.13
C ASN A 7 -6.10 -0.77 -14.09
N PRO A 8 -5.05 -0.82 -14.93
CA PRO A 8 -4.01 0.21 -14.97
C PRO A 8 -4.53 1.61 -15.25
N ALA A 9 -5.49 1.75 -16.18
CA ALA A 9 -6.04 3.06 -16.56
C ALA A 9 -6.80 3.73 -15.40
N GLN A 10 -7.45 2.94 -14.55
CA GLN A 10 -8.13 3.45 -13.36
C GLN A 10 -7.14 3.86 -12.26
N TYR A 11 -5.98 3.19 -12.20
CA TYR A 11 -4.89 3.56 -11.30
C TYR A 11 -4.21 4.87 -11.75
N GLU A 12 -4.02 5.06 -13.06
CA GLU A 12 -3.40 6.27 -13.64
C GLU A 12 -4.26 7.53 -13.46
N ARG A 13 -5.59 7.40 -13.36
CA ARG A 13 -6.50 8.54 -13.15
C ARG A 13 -6.20 9.36 -11.90
N PHE A 14 -5.56 8.75 -10.89
CA PHE A 14 -5.21 9.38 -9.61
C PHE A 14 -3.70 9.24 -9.32
N ARG A 15 -2.89 9.28 -10.37
CA ARG A 15 -1.45 8.99 -10.26
C ARG A 15 -0.72 9.99 -9.37
N ASP A 16 -0.98 11.26 -9.54
CA ASP A 16 -0.29 12.32 -8.81
C ASP A 16 -0.65 12.28 -7.32
N GLU A 17 -1.93 12.12 -7.00
CA GLU A 17 -2.42 11.99 -5.63
C GLU A 17 -1.91 10.72 -4.93
N ARG A 18 -1.68 9.66 -5.69
CA ARG A 18 -1.14 8.40 -5.16
C ARG A 18 0.38 8.41 -5.01
N SER A 19 1.08 9.27 -5.75
CA SER A 19 2.54 9.40 -5.69
C SER A 19 3.00 10.30 -4.54
N GLN A 20 2.21 11.30 -4.15
CA GLN A 20 2.58 12.25 -3.09
C GLN A 20 3.04 11.58 -1.79
N PRO A 21 2.35 10.53 -1.27
CA PRO A 21 2.79 9.85 -0.05
C PRO A 21 4.16 9.18 -0.14
N PHE A 22 4.54 8.71 -1.32
CA PHE A 22 5.88 8.18 -1.57
C PHE A 22 6.94 9.27 -1.41
N PHE A 23 6.73 10.44 -2.02
CA PHE A 23 7.68 11.55 -1.91
C PHE A 23 7.74 12.14 -0.50
N ASP A 24 6.63 12.11 0.24
CA ASP A 24 6.63 12.53 1.64
C ASP A 24 7.34 11.51 2.55
N LEU A 25 7.25 10.22 2.25
CA LEU A 25 8.06 9.19 2.91
C LEU A 25 9.55 9.34 2.54
N LEU A 26 9.85 9.60 1.26
CA LEU A 26 11.21 9.80 0.77
C LEU A 26 11.92 10.98 1.45
N LYS A 27 11.19 12.02 1.86
CA LYS A 27 11.75 13.16 2.62
C LYS A 27 12.15 12.81 4.05
N LEU A 28 11.72 11.65 4.57
CA LEU A 28 12.09 11.19 5.91
C LEU A 28 13.39 10.40 5.93
N VAL A 29 13.76 9.83 4.80
CA VAL A 29 14.98 9.02 4.72
C VAL A 29 16.20 9.90 4.47
N GLU A 30 17.32 9.45 4.99
CA GLU A 30 18.62 10.02 4.67
C GLU A 30 19.27 9.24 3.52
N PRO A 31 19.96 9.90 2.59
CA PRO A 31 20.74 9.21 1.57
C PRO A 31 21.72 8.19 2.18
N CYS A 32 21.96 7.11 1.48
CA CYS A 32 22.93 6.07 1.85
C CYS A 32 23.90 5.82 0.68
N PRO A 33 24.81 6.77 0.38
CA PRO A 33 25.70 6.70 -0.78
C PRO A 33 26.51 5.41 -0.78
N GLY A 34 26.48 4.70 -1.90
CA GLY A 34 27.16 3.40 -2.00
C GLY A 34 26.49 2.24 -1.25
N GLY A 35 25.36 2.48 -0.60
CA GLY A 35 24.61 1.50 0.18
C GLY A 35 23.75 0.57 -0.66
N ARG A 36 23.09 -0.36 0.02
CA ARG A 36 22.13 -1.33 -0.55
C ARG A 36 20.73 -1.02 -0.06
N VAL A 37 19.80 -0.83 -0.97
CA VAL A 37 18.39 -0.51 -0.69
C VAL A 37 17.50 -1.62 -1.22
N ILE A 38 16.42 -1.92 -0.50
CA ILE A 38 15.35 -2.77 -0.99
C ILE A 38 14.02 -2.01 -0.94
N ASP A 39 13.23 -2.10 -2.02
CA ASP A 39 11.87 -1.56 -2.13
C ASP A 39 10.86 -2.71 -2.20
N LEU A 40 10.09 -2.87 -1.14
CA LEU A 40 9.13 -3.95 -0.95
C LEU A 40 7.74 -3.54 -1.46
N GLY A 41 7.28 -4.17 -2.54
CA GLY A 41 6.09 -3.80 -3.29
C GLY A 41 6.37 -2.70 -4.30
N CYS A 42 7.43 -2.85 -5.08
CA CYS A 42 7.95 -1.85 -6.02
C CYS A 42 6.99 -1.52 -7.19
N GLY A 43 5.98 -2.34 -7.43
CA GLY A 43 4.99 -2.16 -8.47
C GLY A 43 5.61 -2.02 -9.86
N THR A 44 5.30 -0.93 -10.57
CA THR A 44 5.82 -0.65 -11.92
C THR A 44 7.27 -0.17 -11.94
N GLY A 45 7.90 0.04 -10.79
CA GLY A 45 9.31 0.41 -10.66
C GLY A 45 9.63 1.90 -10.85
N GLU A 46 8.68 2.73 -11.28
CA GLU A 46 8.93 4.17 -11.50
C GLU A 46 9.33 4.89 -10.22
N LEU A 47 8.65 4.61 -9.12
CA LEU A 47 8.96 5.18 -7.81
C LEU A 47 10.22 4.57 -7.21
N THR A 48 10.49 3.28 -7.46
CA THR A 48 11.75 2.63 -7.06
C THR A 48 12.96 3.27 -7.74
N ARG A 49 12.82 3.66 -9.01
CA ARG A 49 13.87 4.40 -9.71
C ARG A 49 14.11 5.77 -9.09
N ALA A 50 13.05 6.47 -8.64
CA ALA A 50 13.20 7.72 -7.91
C ALA A 50 13.86 7.52 -6.54
N LEU A 51 13.52 6.43 -5.83
CA LEU A 51 14.16 6.01 -4.58
C LEU A 51 15.66 5.77 -4.80
N HIS A 52 16.04 4.98 -5.81
CA HIS A 52 17.42 4.67 -6.15
C HIS A 52 18.25 5.95 -6.36
N ALA A 53 17.72 6.87 -7.16
CA ALA A 53 18.40 8.14 -7.41
C ALA A 53 18.52 9.03 -6.15
N ALA A 54 17.47 9.12 -5.34
CA ALA A 54 17.44 9.96 -4.16
C ALA A 54 18.30 9.44 -3.00
N THR A 55 18.48 8.13 -2.90
CA THR A 55 19.30 7.50 -1.87
C THR A 55 20.78 7.41 -2.23
N GLU A 56 21.16 7.69 -3.49
CA GLU A 56 22.52 7.52 -4.00
C GLU A 56 23.09 6.11 -3.77
N ALA A 57 22.20 5.12 -3.73
CA ALA A 57 22.55 3.74 -3.44
C ALA A 57 23.38 3.13 -4.57
N ALA A 58 24.36 2.27 -4.23
CA ALA A 58 25.05 1.48 -5.23
C ALA A 58 24.16 0.36 -5.79
N GLU A 59 23.30 -0.19 -4.94
CA GLU A 59 22.37 -1.25 -5.33
C GLU A 59 20.96 -0.96 -4.77
N THR A 60 19.97 -1.04 -5.64
CA THR A 60 18.54 -1.03 -5.24
C THR A 60 17.85 -2.24 -5.83
N LEU A 61 17.19 -3.03 -4.98
CA LEU A 61 16.39 -4.18 -5.37
C LEU A 61 14.90 -3.89 -5.17
N GLY A 62 14.13 -3.79 -6.25
CA GLY A 62 12.67 -3.74 -6.19
C GLY A 62 12.08 -5.16 -6.19
N ILE A 63 11.16 -5.43 -5.27
CA ILE A 63 10.44 -6.71 -5.18
C ILE A 63 8.94 -6.48 -5.30
N ASP A 64 8.27 -7.28 -6.13
CA ASP A 64 6.80 -7.33 -6.22
C ASP A 64 6.34 -8.75 -6.52
N ASN A 65 5.14 -9.13 -6.10
CA ASN A 65 4.56 -10.44 -6.40
C ASN A 65 3.70 -10.45 -7.68
N SER A 66 3.50 -9.31 -8.32
CA SER A 66 2.71 -9.17 -9.55
C SER A 66 3.60 -9.23 -10.78
N GLU A 67 3.52 -10.32 -11.55
CA GLU A 67 4.23 -10.45 -12.83
C GLU A 67 3.89 -9.31 -13.80
N THR A 68 2.63 -8.84 -13.81
CA THR A 68 2.19 -7.74 -14.67
C THR A 68 2.86 -6.41 -14.31
N MET A 69 3.09 -6.16 -13.02
CA MET A 69 3.84 -4.99 -12.55
C MET A 69 5.31 -5.10 -12.91
N LEU A 70 5.91 -6.25 -12.62
CA LEU A 70 7.33 -6.51 -12.86
C LEU A 70 7.70 -6.46 -14.35
N ALA A 71 6.81 -6.88 -15.25
CA ALA A 71 7.04 -6.75 -16.69
C ALA A 71 7.27 -5.29 -17.12
N LYS A 72 6.65 -4.33 -16.42
CA LYS A 72 6.88 -2.88 -16.65
C LYS A 72 8.17 -2.41 -15.97
N SER A 73 8.42 -2.85 -14.74
CA SER A 73 9.58 -2.42 -13.96
C SER A 73 10.90 -2.85 -14.56
N THR A 74 10.96 -4.04 -15.15
CA THR A 74 12.19 -4.57 -15.78
C THR A 74 12.74 -3.64 -16.87
N ALA A 75 11.87 -2.93 -17.59
CA ALA A 75 12.27 -1.93 -18.59
C ALA A 75 12.91 -0.68 -17.98
N LEU A 76 12.78 -0.47 -16.67
CA LEU A 76 13.35 0.66 -15.92
C LEU A 76 14.66 0.31 -15.21
N ALA A 77 15.13 -0.94 -15.35
CA ALA A 77 16.41 -1.37 -14.78
C ALA A 77 17.56 -0.53 -15.37
N VAL A 78 18.44 -0.08 -14.50
CA VAL A 78 19.67 0.64 -14.85
C VAL A 78 20.83 0.06 -14.03
N ASP A 79 22.04 0.57 -14.20
CA ASP A 79 23.17 0.13 -13.38
C ASP A 79 22.83 0.34 -11.88
N GLY A 80 23.02 -0.70 -11.08
CA GLY A 80 22.67 -0.73 -9.66
C GLY A 80 21.19 -0.90 -9.35
N LEU A 81 20.24 -0.78 -10.29
CA LEU A 81 18.80 -0.95 -10.06
C LEU A 81 18.27 -2.21 -10.71
N ARG A 82 17.75 -3.13 -9.93
CA ARG A 82 17.20 -4.42 -10.39
C ARG A 82 15.81 -4.68 -9.79
N PHE A 83 15.05 -5.53 -10.48
CA PHE A 83 13.72 -5.96 -10.06
C PHE A 83 13.62 -7.47 -10.04
N ARG A 84 12.91 -8.01 -9.05
CA ARG A 84 12.74 -9.46 -8.86
C ARG A 84 11.33 -9.78 -8.38
N ALA A 85 10.78 -10.91 -8.84
CA ALA A 85 9.57 -11.48 -8.27
C ALA A 85 9.85 -11.94 -6.83
N GLY A 86 8.93 -11.64 -5.92
CA GLY A 86 9.00 -12.06 -4.53
C GLY A 86 7.78 -11.66 -3.73
N ASP A 87 7.53 -12.41 -2.68
CA ASP A 87 6.44 -12.15 -1.74
C ASP A 87 7.02 -11.56 -0.46
N ILE A 88 6.54 -10.38 -0.07
CA ILE A 88 6.96 -9.66 1.13
C ILE A 88 6.81 -10.52 2.39
N ALA A 89 5.74 -11.31 2.48
CA ALA A 89 5.48 -12.18 3.63
C ALA A 89 6.56 -13.26 3.83
N ASN A 90 7.20 -13.69 2.72
CA ASN A 90 8.16 -14.79 2.68
C ASN A 90 9.60 -14.35 2.41
N ILE A 91 9.89 -13.04 2.48
CA ILE A 91 11.25 -12.54 2.27
C ILE A 91 12.15 -12.92 3.45
N ASP A 92 13.36 -13.35 3.14
CA ASP A 92 14.38 -13.77 4.12
C ASP A 92 15.78 -13.29 3.67
N ASP A 93 15.99 -11.98 3.78
CA ASP A 93 17.25 -11.32 3.40
C ASP A 93 17.84 -10.57 4.62
N ASN A 94 18.23 -11.31 5.64
CA ASN A 94 18.68 -10.77 6.93
C ASN A 94 19.97 -9.93 6.84
N GLY A 95 19.96 -8.75 7.51
CA GLY A 95 21.12 -7.89 7.74
C GLY A 95 21.81 -7.38 6.48
N GLN A 96 21.10 -7.28 5.37
CA GLN A 96 21.67 -7.04 4.06
C GLN A 96 21.57 -5.59 3.58
N PHE A 97 20.66 -4.79 4.15
CA PHE A 97 20.28 -3.50 3.58
C PHE A 97 20.60 -2.33 4.49
N ASP A 98 21.14 -1.27 3.89
CA ASP A 98 21.29 0.03 4.53
C ASP A 98 19.94 0.74 4.63
N MET A 99 18.99 0.39 3.73
CA MET A 99 17.62 0.87 3.80
C MET A 99 16.63 -0.20 3.33
N VAL A 100 15.59 -0.42 4.13
CA VAL A 100 14.38 -1.16 3.74
C VAL A 100 13.25 -0.15 3.56
N PHE A 101 12.68 -0.11 2.36
CA PHE A 101 11.63 0.83 1.98
C PHE A 101 10.39 0.09 1.54
N SER A 102 9.20 0.62 1.85
CA SER A 102 7.94 0.09 1.36
C SER A 102 6.87 1.17 1.30
N ASN A 103 6.26 1.36 0.14
CA ASN A 103 5.18 2.32 -0.02
C ASN A 103 3.89 1.66 -0.53
N ALA A 104 2.83 1.74 0.25
CA ALA A 104 1.49 1.23 -0.07
C ALA A 104 1.45 -0.26 -0.45
N ALA A 105 2.25 -1.10 0.22
CA ALA A 105 2.32 -2.54 -0.02
C ALA A 105 2.01 -3.38 1.23
N LEU A 106 2.46 -2.98 2.42
CA LEU A 106 2.34 -3.82 3.62
C LEU A 106 0.92 -4.01 4.13
N GLN A 107 -0.05 -3.17 3.75
CA GLN A 107 -1.47 -3.36 4.06
C GLN A 107 -2.07 -4.65 3.45
N TRP A 108 -1.32 -5.34 2.61
CA TRP A 108 -1.71 -6.62 2.00
C TRP A 108 -1.14 -7.84 2.75
N VAL A 109 -0.26 -7.64 3.71
CA VAL A 109 0.35 -8.69 4.53
C VAL A 109 -0.39 -8.77 5.87
N ALA A 110 -0.84 -9.96 6.26
CA ALA A 110 -1.77 -10.11 7.38
C ALA A 110 -1.12 -9.84 8.75
N ASP A 111 -0.02 -10.50 9.07
CA ASP A 111 0.61 -10.47 10.40
C ASP A 111 1.72 -9.41 10.46
N HIS A 112 1.37 -8.19 10.89
CA HIS A 112 2.33 -7.10 11.01
C HIS A 112 3.36 -7.32 12.14
N GLU A 113 3.05 -8.05 13.19
CA GLU A 113 4.02 -8.34 14.28
C GLU A 113 5.18 -9.19 13.77
N THR A 114 4.86 -10.32 13.12
CA THR A 114 5.88 -11.16 12.47
C THR A 114 6.59 -10.43 11.33
N LEU A 115 5.84 -9.66 10.52
CA LEU A 115 6.40 -8.92 9.41
C LEU A 115 7.43 -7.88 9.87
N PHE A 116 7.11 -7.04 10.84
CA PHE A 116 8.01 -5.98 11.32
C PHE A 116 9.27 -6.54 11.95
N SER A 117 9.18 -7.68 12.64
CA SER A 117 10.35 -8.42 13.14
C SER A 117 11.28 -8.85 12.00
N LYS A 118 10.74 -9.36 10.88
CA LYS A 118 11.52 -9.70 9.68
C LYS A 118 12.13 -8.46 9.04
N LEU A 119 11.34 -7.39 8.84
CA LEU A 119 11.84 -6.15 8.25
C LEU A 119 12.99 -5.54 9.07
N ALA A 120 12.86 -5.53 10.40
CA ALA A 120 13.95 -5.08 11.28
C ALA A 120 15.20 -5.94 11.12
N ALA A 121 15.06 -7.28 11.01
CA ALA A 121 16.19 -8.18 10.79
C ALA A 121 16.93 -7.93 9.46
N MET A 122 16.23 -7.42 8.44
CA MET A 122 16.83 -7.06 7.15
C MET A 122 17.70 -5.81 7.20
N VAL A 123 17.45 -4.90 8.15
CA VAL A 123 18.16 -3.62 8.30
C VAL A 123 19.51 -3.85 9.00
N LYS A 124 20.60 -3.33 8.41
CA LYS A 124 21.92 -3.32 9.04
C LYS A 124 21.94 -2.44 10.29
N PRO A 125 22.90 -2.63 11.22
CA PRO A 125 23.19 -1.64 12.24
C PRO A 125 23.45 -0.25 11.62
N GLY A 126 22.77 0.78 12.13
CA GLY A 126 22.81 2.14 11.59
C GLY A 126 21.95 2.36 10.33
N GLY A 127 21.35 1.30 9.80
CA GLY A 127 20.47 1.38 8.62
C GLY A 127 19.07 1.90 8.94
N GLN A 128 18.26 2.09 7.90
CA GLN A 128 16.95 2.74 7.97
C GLN A 128 15.82 1.81 7.53
N LEU A 129 14.67 1.95 8.16
CA LEU A 129 13.40 1.35 7.75
C LEU A 129 12.40 2.47 7.47
N ALA A 130 11.84 2.53 6.27
CA ALA A 130 10.86 3.53 5.88
C ALA A 130 9.63 2.89 5.26
N ILE A 131 8.47 3.13 5.84
CA ILE A 131 7.21 2.47 5.46
C ILE A 131 6.08 3.49 5.37
N GLN A 132 5.26 3.37 4.33
CA GLN A 132 3.98 4.05 4.25
C GLN A 132 2.85 3.05 4.01
N VAL A 133 1.77 3.17 4.76
CA VAL A 133 0.55 2.37 4.56
C VAL A 133 -0.69 3.25 4.55
N PRO A 134 -1.72 2.93 3.73
CA PRO A 134 -3.03 3.57 3.86
C PRO A 134 -3.67 3.20 5.20
N ALA A 135 -4.28 4.20 5.86
CA ALA A 135 -4.95 4.07 7.16
C ALA A 135 -6.40 4.58 7.11
N ASN A 136 -7.07 4.39 5.97
CA ASN A 136 -8.42 4.92 5.74
C ASN A 136 -9.53 3.87 5.96
N HIS A 137 -9.22 2.81 6.71
CA HIS A 137 -10.11 1.66 6.92
C HIS A 137 -11.38 1.99 7.74
N ASP A 138 -11.34 3.04 8.55
CA ASP A 138 -12.47 3.57 9.31
C ASP A 138 -13.33 4.57 8.51
N HIS A 139 -12.93 4.95 7.30
CA HIS A 139 -13.74 5.81 6.44
C HIS A 139 -15.00 5.08 5.98
N ILE A 140 -16.11 5.83 5.88
CA ILE A 140 -17.42 5.25 5.53
C ILE A 140 -17.41 4.43 4.24
N SER A 141 -16.54 4.75 3.27
CA SER A 141 -16.39 3.97 2.04
C SER A 141 -15.89 2.53 2.29
N HIS A 142 -15.08 2.32 3.32
CA HIS A 142 -14.62 0.99 3.72
C HIS A 142 -15.68 0.28 4.55
N LEU A 143 -16.27 0.99 5.52
CA LEU A 143 -17.31 0.44 6.40
C LEU A 143 -18.54 -0.01 5.60
N ALA A 144 -19.00 0.76 4.61
CA ALA A 144 -20.10 0.40 3.73
C ALA A 144 -19.81 -0.87 2.91
N ALA A 145 -18.58 -1.03 2.39
CA ALA A 145 -18.21 -2.23 1.66
C ALA A 145 -18.24 -3.48 2.56
N HIS A 146 -17.72 -3.36 3.79
CA HIS A 146 -17.77 -4.44 4.78
C HIS A 146 -19.20 -4.77 5.21
N ALA A 147 -20.08 -3.78 5.33
CA ALA A 147 -21.48 -3.98 5.67
C ALA A 147 -22.20 -4.77 4.56
N VAL A 148 -22.06 -4.33 3.31
CA VAL A 148 -22.66 -4.98 2.14
C VAL A 148 -22.12 -6.40 1.95
N ALA A 149 -20.85 -6.65 2.22
CA ALA A 149 -20.27 -7.99 2.12
C ALA A 149 -20.91 -9.00 3.11
N ARG A 150 -21.56 -8.53 4.17
CA ARG A 150 -22.30 -9.35 5.16
C ARG A 150 -23.75 -9.57 4.79
N GLU A 151 -24.29 -8.89 3.78
CA GLU A 151 -25.66 -9.07 3.27
C GLU A 151 -25.74 -10.31 2.36
N GLU A 152 -26.93 -10.97 2.30
CA GLU A 152 -27.17 -12.00 1.27
C GLU A 152 -27.51 -11.33 -0.08
N PRO A 153 -27.08 -11.90 -1.18
CA PRO A 153 -26.39 -13.19 -1.35
C PRO A 153 -24.85 -13.12 -1.25
N PHE A 154 -24.28 -11.97 -0.96
CA PHE A 154 -22.83 -11.73 -1.00
C PHE A 154 -22.10 -12.52 0.09
N ARG A 155 -22.65 -12.54 1.31
CA ARG A 155 -22.09 -13.30 2.43
C ARG A 155 -21.90 -14.78 2.08
N THR A 156 -22.91 -15.40 1.49
CA THR A 156 -22.84 -16.81 1.05
C THR A 156 -21.78 -16.99 -0.05
N ALA A 157 -21.75 -16.10 -1.06
CA ALA A 157 -20.79 -16.19 -2.16
C ALA A 157 -19.34 -15.96 -1.69
N LEU A 158 -19.15 -15.14 -0.67
CA LEU A 158 -17.85 -14.88 -0.02
C LEU A 158 -17.46 -15.98 0.98
N ASN A 159 -18.33 -16.98 1.20
CA ASN A 159 -18.14 -18.01 2.23
C ASN A 159 -17.86 -17.41 3.62
N GLY A 160 -18.57 -16.33 3.98
CA GLY A 160 -18.37 -15.61 5.23
C GLY A 160 -17.07 -14.82 5.30
N TYR A 161 -16.31 -14.70 4.22
CA TYR A 161 -15.08 -13.92 4.19
C TYR A 161 -15.34 -12.46 4.59
N ALA A 162 -14.65 -12.02 5.62
CA ALA A 162 -14.53 -10.62 6.01
C ALA A 162 -13.09 -10.20 5.81
N ARG A 163 -12.87 -9.13 5.06
CA ARG A 163 -11.51 -8.61 4.91
C ARG A 163 -10.98 -8.13 6.26
N GLU A 164 -9.91 -8.72 6.71
CA GLU A 164 -9.15 -8.22 7.85
C GLU A 164 -8.35 -6.98 7.44
N VAL A 165 -8.20 -6.05 8.37
CA VAL A 165 -7.35 -4.87 8.20
C VAL A 165 -6.10 -5.09 9.05
N PRO A 166 -4.96 -5.46 8.43
CA PRO A 166 -3.74 -5.73 9.18
C PRO A 166 -3.06 -4.45 9.69
N VAL A 167 -3.41 -3.30 9.12
CA VAL A 167 -2.86 -2.00 9.51
C VAL A 167 -3.32 -1.65 10.92
N ARG A 168 -2.35 -1.36 11.78
CA ARG A 168 -2.52 -0.98 13.18
C ARG A 168 -2.56 0.53 13.33
N GLU A 169 -2.88 1.00 14.56
CA GLU A 169 -2.80 2.41 14.89
C GLU A 169 -1.32 2.89 14.93
N PRO A 170 -1.05 4.19 14.71
CA PRO A 170 0.32 4.72 14.68
C PRO A 170 1.12 4.42 15.95
N GLU A 171 0.47 4.45 17.11
CA GLU A 171 1.07 4.18 18.41
C GLU A 171 1.65 2.76 18.48
N TRP A 172 0.93 1.78 17.94
CA TRP A 172 1.41 0.40 17.88
C TRP A 172 2.72 0.29 17.10
N TYR A 173 2.85 0.99 15.99
CA TYR A 173 4.09 0.98 15.20
C TYR A 173 5.26 1.64 15.93
N ALA A 174 4.98 2.72 16.69
CA ALA A 174 6.01 3.37 17.49
C ALA A 174 6.51 2.45 18.62
N GLU A 175 5.60 1.77 19.32
CA GLU A 175 5.93 0.76 20.34
C GLU A 175 6.70 -0.41 19.73
N GLU A 176 6.32 -0.85 18.55
CA GLU A 176 6.97 -1.97 17.86
C GLU A 176 8.40 -1.60 17.42
N PHE A 177 8.66 -0.39 16.95
CA PHE A 177 10.02 0.06 16.64
C PHE A 177 10.90 0.13 17.88
N ASP A 178 10.39 0.60 19.00
CA ASP A 178 11.11 0.60 20.27
C ASP A 178 11.45 -0.84 20.71
N ARG A 179 10.45 -1.74 20.68
CA ARG A 179 10.63 -3.17 21.01
C ARG A 179 11.67 -3.86 20.13
N LEU A 180 11.76 -3.48 18.86
CA LEU A 180 12.70 -4.02 17.87
C LEU A 180 14.10 -3.40 17.95
N GLY A 181 14.31 -2.40 18.83
CA GLY A 181 15.61 -1.80 19.10
C GLY A 181 16.02 -0.71 18.10
N PHE A 182 15.07 -0.06 17.45
CA PHE A 182 15.35 1.15 16.67
C PHE A 182 15.62 2.33 17.63
N VAL A 183 16.70 3.07 17.38
CA VAL A 183 17.19 4.14 18.28
C VAL A 183 16.63 5.52 17.94
N GLU A 184 16.19 5.71 16.72
CA GLU A 184 15.51 6.91 16.26
C GLU A 184 14.27 6.52 15.48
N GLN A 185 13.18 7.26 15.64
CA GLN A 185 11.95 6.96 14.91
C GLN A 185 11.06 8.19 14.72
N SER A 186 10.26 8.16 13.65
CA SER A 186 9.18 9.09 13.39
C SER A 186 7.97 8.31 12.84
N VAL A 187 6.90 8.25 13.61
CA VAL A 187 5.63 7.65 13.19
C VAL A 187 4.56 8.73 13.21
N ARG A 188 3.85 8.92 12.10
CA ARG A 188 2.84 9.98 11.99
C ARG A 188 1.66 9.57 11.13
N LEU A 189 0.47 9.97 11.56
CA LEU A 189 -0.75 9.92 10.75
C LEU A 189 -0.82 11.20 9.90
N GLN A 190 -0.81 11.04 8.59
CA GLN A 190 -0.92 12.12 7.62
C GLN A 190 -2.27 12.06 6.92
N VAL A 191 -2.99 13.19 6.89
CA VAL A 191 -4.21 13.34 6.10
C VAL A 191 -3.88 13.99 4.76
N TYR A 192 -4.16 13.28 3.68
CA TYR A 192 -4.07 13.79 2.31
C TYR A 192 -5.45 14.26 1.85
N VAL A 193 -5.50 15.48 1.38
CA VAL A 193 -6.73 16.09 0.90
C VAL A 193 -6.84 15.88 -0.59
N HIS A 194 -7.88 15.17 -1.02
CA HIS A 194 -8.20 15.01 -2.43
C HIS A 194 -9.51 15.75 -2.75
N HIS A 195 -9.53 16.45 -3.88
CA HIS A 195 -10.73 17.07 -4.41
C HIS A 195 -11.19 16.27 -5.63
N LEU A 196 -12.13 15.35 -5.40
CA LEU A 196 -12.70 14.50 -6.44
C LEU A 196 -13.80 15.26 -7.16
N GLY A 197 -14.05 14.93 -8.42
CA GLY A 197 -15.10 15.61 -9.22
C GLY A 197 -16.50 15.49 -8.60
N SER A 198 -16.77 14.35 -7.93
CA SER A 198 -18.02 14.08 -7.20
C SER A 198 -17.85 12.96 -6.19
N ARG A 199 -18.85 12.74 -5.33
CA ARG A 199 -18.91 11.58 -4.42
C ARG A 199 -18.88 10.22 -5.15
N ASP A 200 -19.29 10.16 -6.42
CA ASP A 200 -19.19 8.94 -7.22
C ASP A 200 -17.74 8.54 -7.48
N ASP A 201 -16.82 9.48 -7.54
CA ASP A 201 -15.39 9.21 -7.72
C ASP A 201 -14.78 8.52 -6.49
N VAL A 202 -15.41 8.60 -5.31
CA VAL A 202 -15.02 7.78 -4.13
C VAL A 202 -15.20 6.30 -4.45
N VAL A 203 -16.30 5.92 -5.12
CA VAL A 203 -16.52 4.54 -5.55
C VAL A 203 -15.43 4.10 -6.54
N GLU A 204 -15.11 4.95 -7.51
CA GLU A 204 -14.07 4.66 -8.50
C GLU A 204 -12.68 4.55 -7.83
N TRP A 205 -12.42 5.36 -6.82
CA TRP A 205 -11.18 5.27 -6.03
C TRP A 205 -11.02 3.91 -5.35
N VAL A 206 -12.06 3.44 -4.64
CA VAL A 206 -11.98 2.18 -3.89
C VAL A 206 -12.11 0.94 -4.77
N LYS A 207 -12.67 1.04 -5.97
CA LYS A 207 -12.66 -0.03 -6.97
C LYS A 207 -11.25 -0.47 -7.34
N GLY A 208 -10.29 0.45 -7.39
CA GLY A 208 -8.89 0.15 -7.68
C GLY A 208 -8.10 -0.38 -6.47
N THR A 209 -8.71 -0.49 -5.30
CA THR A 209 -8.04 -0.86 -4.04
C THR A 209 -8.87 -1.88 -3.26
N LEU A 210 -9.72 -1.42 -2.33
CA LEU A 210 -10.52 -2.24 -1.43
C LEU A 210 -11.38 -3.27 -2.17
N LEU A 211 -12.10 -2.84 -3.21
CA LEU A 211 -13.09 -3.69 -3.88
C LEU A 211 -12.48 -4.75 -4.80
N THR A 212 -11.19 -4.64 -5.15
CA THR A 212 -10.49 -5.67 -5.95
C THR A 212 -10.49 -7.03 -5.25
N ASP A 213 -10.43 -7.05 -3.93
CA ASP A 213 -10.43 -8.28 -3.15
C ASP A 213 -11.79 -8.99 -3.20
N TYR A 214 -12.88 -8.24 -3.08
CA TYR A 214 -14.24 -8.77 -3.25
C TYR A 214 -14.49 -9.22 -4.69
N GLN A 215 -14.02 -8.47 -5.67
CA GLN A 215 -14.13 -8.79 -7.09
C GLN A 215 -13.49 -10.15 -7.43
N LYS A 216 -12.32 -10.43 -6.87
CA LYS A 216 -11.63 -11.72 -7.08
C LYS A 216 -12.37 -12.93 -6.51
N ARG A 217 -13.25 -12.71 -5.53
CA ARG A 217 -13.92 -13.76 -4.76
C ARG A 217 -15.35 -14.01 -5.20
N MET A 218 -15.91 -13.23 -6.12
CA MET A 218 -17.27 -13.35 -6.61
C MET A 218 -17.32 -13.59 -8.12
N PRO A 219 -18.33 -14.30 -8.64
CA PRO A 219 -18.66 -14.30 -10.06
C PRO A 219 -18.96 -12.88 -10.53
N ALA A 220 -18.56 -12.53 -11.77
CA ALA A 220 -18.69 -11.19 -12.32
C ALA A 220 -20.09 -10.59 -12.18
N ALA A 221 -21.14 -11.36 -12.55
CA ALA A 221 -22.52 -10.91 -12.43
C ALA A 221 -22.95 -10.58 -10.98
N LEU A 222 -22.42 -11.32 -10.00
CA LEU A 222 -22.69 -11.04 -8.59
C LEU A 222 -21.90 -9.85 -8.09
N TYR A 223 -20.68 -9.66 -8.56
CA TYR A 223 -19.89 -8.48 -8.23
C TYR A 223 -20.54 -7.18 -8.74
N GLU A 224 -21.14 -7.17 -9.94
CA GLU A 224 -21.89 -6.01 -10.43
C GLU A 224 -23.09 -5.68 -9.50
N ARG A 225 -23.79 -6.70 -9.01
CA ARG A 225 -24.86 -6.52 -8.00
C ARG A 225 -24.32 -6.00 -6.68
N PHE A 226 -23.17 -6.50 -6.23
CA PHE A 226 -22.45 -6.01 -5.05
C PHE A 226 -22.10 -4.53 -5.22
N LEU A 227 -21.56 -4.16 -6.35
CA LEU A 227 -21.16 -2.78 -6.65
C LEU A 227 -22.39 -1.83 -6.67
N ALA A 228 -23.49 -2.25 -7.26
CA ALA A 228 -24.74 -1.48 -7.24
C ALA A 228 -25.23 -1.28 -5.80
N ARG A 229 -25.29 -2.34 -5.01
CA ARG A 229 -25.72 -2.29 -3.60
C ARG A 229 -24.76 -1.46 -2.74
N TYR A 230 -23.47 -1.54 -3.00
CA TYR A 230 -22.45 -0.72 -2.34
C TYR A 230 -22.67 0.78 -2.62
N ARG A 231 -22.97 1.15 -3.88
CA ARG A 231 -23.29 2.53 -4.24
C ARG A 231 -24.54 3.02 -3.52
N GLU A 232 -25.59 2.22 -3.45
CA GLU A 232 -26.82 2.53 -2.71
C GLU A 232 -26.56 2.74 -1.21
N ALA A 233 -25.67 1.95 -0.62
CA ALA A 233 -25.32 2.07 0.78
C ALA A 233 -24.41 3.26 1.08
N LEU A 234 -23.45 3.57 0.19
CA LEU A 234 -22.43 4.59 0.42
C LEU A 234 -22.90 5.99 0.07
N LEU A 235 -23.44 6.21 -1.15
CA LEU A 235 -23.63 7.55 -1.69
C LEU A 235 -24.55 8.45 -0.85
N PRO A 236 -25.62 7.94 -0.21
CA PRO A 236 -26.44 8.77 0.69
C PRO A 236 -25.70 9.28 1.94
N GLN A 237 -24.58 8.68 2.29
CA GLN A 237 -23.77 9.04 3.46
C GLN A 237 -22.67 10.04 3.13
N LEU A 238 -22.49 10.36 1.86
CA LEU A 238 -21.50 11.32 1.36
C LEU A 238 -22.19 12.63 0.95
N SER A 239 -21.51 13.77 1.18
CA SER A 239 -21.94 15.07 0.70
C SER A 239 -22.11 15.09 -0.82
N GLU A 240 -23.03 15.91 -1.32
CA GLU A 240 -23.24 16.14 -2.75
C GLU A 240 -22.35 17.25 -3.32
N ASP A 241 -21.46 17.82 -2.52
CA ASP A 241 -20.57 18.90 -2.92
C ASP A 241 -19.71 18.53 -4.14
N ARG A 242 -19.44 19.56 -4.94
CA ARG A 242 -18.57 19.44 -6.12
C ARG A 242 -17.61 20.64 -6.18
N PRO A 243 -16.29 20.41 -6.11
CA PRO A 243 -15.62 19.12 -5.93
C PRO A 243 -15.93 18.48 -4.56
N TYR A 244 -15.95 17.14 -4.51
CA TYR A 244 -16.11 16.38 -3.28
C TYR A 244 -14.80 16.36 -2.50
N PHE A 245 -14.82 16.80 -1.24
CA PHE A 245 -13.68 16.77 -0.34
C PHE A 245 -13.50 15.34 0.20
N TYR A 246 -12.39 14.68 -0.19
CA TYR A 246 -12.07 13.32 0.22
C TYR A 246 -10.77 13.29 1.04
N PRO A 247 -10.86 13.31 2.39
CA PRO A 247 -9.71 13.14 3.24
C PRO A 247 -9.25 11.67 3.23
N PHE A 248 -7.97 11.44 3.00
CA PHE A 248 -7.41 10.09 2.96
C PHE A 248 -6.24 9.99 3.92
N LYS A 249 -6.38 9.15 4.96
CA LYS A 249 -5.36 8.95 5.98
C LYS A 249 -4.30 7.96 5.55
N ARG A 250 -3.05 8.23 5.90
CA ARG A 250 -1.91 7.32 5.72
C ARG A 250 -1.00 7.42 6.94
N ILE A 251 -0.37 6.31 7.30
CA ILE A 251 0.69 6.28 8.31
C ILE A 251 2.02 6.29 7.57
N LEU A 252 2.88 7.27 7.91
CA LEU A 252 4.26 7.34 7.46
C LEU A 252 5.16 7.01 8.65
N MET A 253 6.07 6.10 8.42
CA MET A 253 6.94 5.54 9.44
C MET A 253 8.38 5.56 8.94
N TRP A 254 9.28 6.07 9.76
CA TRP A 254 10.71 5.99 9.54
C TRP A 254 11.41 5.63 10.86
N ALA A 255 12.39 4.77 10.78
CA ALA A 255 13.18 4.39 11.95
C ALA A 255 14.62 4.05 11.55
N ARG A 256 15.58 4.30 12.48
CA ARG A 256 17.01 3.98 12.35
C ARG A 256 17.38 2.95 13.42
N ARG A 257 18.11 1.93 12.99
CA ARG A 257 18.58 0.84 13.85
C ARG A 257 19.91 1.16 14.51
#